data_fb2a8cd8b35e01cb04a31e8b6d499acf
#
_entry.id   fb2a8cd8b35e01cb04a31e8b6d499acf
#
_cell.length_a   1.000
_cell.length_b   1.000
_cell.length_c   1.000
_cell.angle_alpha   90.00
_cell.angle_beta   90.00
_cell.angle_gamma   90.00
#
_symmetry.space_group_name_H-M   'P 1'
#
loop_
_entity.id
_entity.type
_entity.pdbx_description
1 polymer ?
#
loop_
_entity_poly.entity_id
_entity_poly.type
_entity_poly.pdbx_seq_one_letter_code
_entity_poly.pdbx_strand_id
1 'polypeptide(L)'
;DYAMNYWKSNGAPAEKLVVGFATYGNTFTLQNPSTNGLDAPASGPGPAGPYTQEAGSLAYFEICTLLNSGATQVWDAPQDVPYAYKGSEWVGYDNIKSFNIKVDWLKKNNFGGAMVWTIDMDDYTGTFCKEGKYPLITTLKNGLGLKNDNCVPSAHPSLPSTTVTEAPCTTHGTESSNSGSGVSNFCAGKASGLYADPTNKSSFYNCVNGETFQESCQSGLVFDTSCSCCNWP
;
A
#
# COMPACT_ATOMS: atom_id res chain seq x y z
N ASP A 1 -17.82 -5.30 10.17
CA ASP A 1 -18.91 -6.26 9.88
C ASP A 1 -20.19 -5.57 9.41
N TYR A 2 -20.65 -4.54 10.11
CA TYR A 2 -21.93 -3.89 9.85
C TYR A 2 -22.08 -3.42 8.39
N ALA A 3 -21.15 -2.65 7.87
CA ALA A 3 -21.22 -2.08 6.52
C ALA A 3 -21.29 -3.18 5.43
N MET A 4 -20.47 -4.21 5.54
CA MET A 4 -20.43 -5.31 4.58
C MET A 4 -21.73 -6.12 4.61
N ASN A 5 -22.23 -6.41 5.81
CA ASN A 5 -23.51 -7.12 5.98
C ASN A 5 -24.69 -6.24 5.53
N TYR A 6 -24.64 -4.94 5.74
CA TYR A 6 -25.65 -4.01 5.25
C TYR A 6 -25.77 -4.05 3.72
N TRP A 7 -24.65 -3.93 3.00
CA TRP A 7 -24.64 -4.02 1.55
C TRP A 7 -25.15 -5.37 1.05
N LYS A 8 -24.67 -6.47 1.65
CA LYS A 8 -25.11 -7.83 1.30
C LYS A 8 -26.61 -8.01 1.51
N SER A 9 -27.15 -7.54 2.63
CA SER A 9 -28.58 -7.65 2.95
C SER A 9 -29.46 -6.76 2.07
N ASN A 10 -28.89 -5.71 1.46
CA ASN A 10 -29.60 -4.85 0.52
C ASN A 10 -29.36 -5.23 -0.95
N GLY A 11 -28.95 -6.48 -1.21
CA GLY A 11 -28.94 -7.06 -2.55
C GLY A 11 -27.61 -6.97 -3.29
N ALA A 12 -26.53 -6.49 -2.68
CA ALA A 12 -25.21 -6.54 -3.29
C ALA A 12 -24.68 -8.00 -3.24
N PRO A 13 -24.29 -8.59 -4.38
CA PRO A 13 -23.71 -9.92 -4.38
C PRO A 13 -22.43 -9.97 -3.56
N ALA A 14 -22.30 -10.93 -2.63
CA ALA A 14 -21.18 -11.01 -1.70
C ALA A 14 -19.83 -11.11 -2.44
N GLU A 15 -19.77 -11.82 -3.55
CA GLU A 15 -18.56 -11.99 -4.37
C GLU A 15 -18.10 -10.70 -5.08
N LYS A 16 -18.93 -9.66 -5.10
CA LYS A 16 -18.57 -8.33 -5.60
C LYS A 16 -18.18 -7.34 -4.51
N LEU A 17 -18.39 -7.72 -3.25
CA LEU A 17 -18.02 -6.89 -2.11
C LEU A 17 -16.58 -7.20 -1.67
N VAL A 18 -15.74 -6.19 -1.70
CA VAL A 18 -14.32 -6.29 -1.32
C VAL A 18 -14.13 -5.62 0.04
N VAL A 19 -13.49 -6.32 0.97
CA VAL A 19 -13.23 -5.82 2.32
C VAL A 19 -11.97 -4.97 2.33
N GLY A 20 -12.06 -3.73 2.82
CA GLY A 20 -10.91 -2.85 3.00
C GLY A 20 -10.08 -3.21 4.23
N PHE A 21 -8.77 -3.29 4.05
CA PHE A 21 -7.77 -3.50 5.10
C PHE A 21 -6.84 -2.31 5.16
N ALA A 22 -6.69 -1.73 6.35
CA ALA A 22 -5.85 -0.57 6.59
C ALA A 22 -4.45 -0.99 7.06
N THR A 23 -3.41 -0.43 6.44
CA THR A 23 -2.01 -0.55 6.87
C THR A 23 -1.55 0.72 7.60
N TYR A 24 -2.50 1.45 8.16
CA TYR A 24 -2.32 2.67 8.94
C TYR A 24 -3.21 2.66 10.17
N GLY A 25 -2.97 3.58 11.09
CA GLY A 25 -3.82 3.80 12.25
C GLY A 25 -4.24 5.26 12.38
N ASN A 26 -5.42 5.47 12.94
CA ASN A 26 -5.91 6.79 13.30
C ASN A 26 -5.41 7.17 14.69
N THR A 27 -4.84 8.36 14.82
CA THR A 27 -4.24 8.85 16.06
C THR A 27 -4.97 10.04 16.65
N PHE A 28 -4.95 10.10 17.98
CA PHE A 28 -5.62 11.13 18.74
C PHE A 28 -4.72 11.64 19.88
N THR A 29 -4.87 12.91 20.24
CA THR A 29 -4.26 13.49 21.43
C THR A 29 -5.24 13.44 22.56
N LEU A 30 -4.96 12.61 23.58
CA LEU A 30 -5.80 12.48 24.79
C LEU A 30 -5.80 13.78 25.57
N GLN A 31 -6.97 14.19 26.10
CA GLN A 31 -7.07 15.30 27.03
C GLN A 31 -6.39 15.00 28.37
N ASN A 32 -6.45 13.75 28.81
CA ASN A 32 -5.80 13.27 30.02
C ASN A 32 -5.11 11.93 29.73
N PRO A 33 -3.76 11.87 29.80
CA PRO A 33 -3.00 10.64 29.57
C PRO A 33 -3.35 9.47 30.52
N SER A 34 -3.93 9.78 31.69
CA SER A 34 -4.37 8.74 32.63
C SER A 34 -5.72 8.11 32.25
N THR A 35 -6.46 8.72 31.31
CA THR A 35 -7.72 8.21 30.77
C THR A 35 -7.44 7.82 29.32
N ASN A 36 -7.05 6.57 29.10
CA ASN A 36 -6.47 6.10 27.83
C ASN A 36 -7.18 4.87 27.22
N GLY A 37 -8.35 4.52 27.76
CA GLY A 37 -9.18 3.45 27.20
C GLY A 37 -9.95 3.89 25.96
N LEU A 38 -10.85 3.02 25.49
CA LEU A 38 -11.83 3.38 24.47
C LEU A 38 -12.72 4.51 24.97
N ASP A 39 -13.19 5.35 24.06
CA ASP A 39 -14.01 6.54 24.34
C ASP A 39 -13.33 7.59 25.24
N ALA A 40 -12.02 7.49 25.46
CA ALA A 40 -11.28 8.51 26.20
C ALA A 40 -11.37 9.87 25.48
N PRO A 41 -11.65 10.97 26.21
CA PRO A 41 -11.74 12.29 25.61
C PRO A 41 -10.45 12.72 24.92
N ALA A 42 -10.53 13.09 23.65
CA ALA A 42 -9.43 13.62 22.87
C ALA A 42 -9.56 15.13 22.66
N SER A 43 -8.43 15.84 22.57
CA SER A 43 -8.36 17.27 22.27
C SER A 43 -8.21 17.56 20.79
N GLY A 44 -7.87 16.55 19.98
CA GLY A 44 -7.64 16.66 18.56
C GLY A 44 -6.90 15.47 17.96
N PRO A 45 -6.44 15.59 16.71
CA PRO A 45 -5.63 14.58 16.08
C PRO A 45 -4.30 14.37 16.81
N GLY A 46 -3.73 13.18 16.71
CA GLY A 46 -2.38 12.90 17.18
C GLY A 46 -1.32 13.66 16.40
N PRO A 47 -0.09 13.74 16.91
CA PRO A 47 1.03 14.37 16.21
C PRO A 47 1.29 13.72 14.85
N ALA A 48 1.75 14.50 13.88
CA ALA A 48 2.21 13.98 12.60
C ALA A 48 3.42 13.05 12.79
N GLY A 49 3.39 11.90 12.13
CA GLY A 49 4.51 10.97 12.10
C GLY A 49 5.71 11.53 11.31
N PRO A 50 6.92 11.02 11.53
CA PRO A 50 8.13 11.49 10.84
C PRO A 50 8.13 11.18 9.33
N TYR A 51 7.36 10.19 8.89
CA TYR A 51 7.28 9.76 7.49
C TYR A 51 5.96 10.18 6.84
N THR A 52 4.83 9.88 7.46
CA THR A 52 3.50 10.29 6.95
C THR A 52 3.32 11.80 6.97
N GLN A 53 3.90 12.49 7.92
CA GLN A 53 3.80 13.96 8.11
C GLN A 53 2.36 14.49 8.15
N GLU A 54 1.41 13.62 8.47
CA GLU A 54 -0.02 13.93 8.57
C GLU A 54 -0.51 13.75 10.01
N ALA A 55 -1.06 14.83 10.58
CA ALA A 55 -1.65 14.78 11.91
C ALA A 55 -2.91 13.90 11.92
N GLY A 56 -3.01 13.01 12.90
CA GLY A 56 -4.16 12.11 13.03
C GLY A 56 -3.99 10.77 12.30
N SER A 57 -2.85 10.54 11.64
CA SER A 57 -2.56 9.28 10.92
C SER A 57 -1.11 8.84 11.13
N LEU A 58 -0.90 7.56 11.34
CA LEU A 58 0.42 6.92 11.34
C LEU A 58 0.41 5.68 10.45
N ALA A 59 1.45 5.51 9.64
CA ALA A 59 1.69 4.26 8.94
C ALA A 59 1.94 3.10 9.92
N TYR A 60 1.66 1.86 9.55
CA TYR A 60 1.88 0.70 10.40
C TYR A 60 3.33 0.63 10.91
N PHE A 61 4.32 0.89 10.06
CA PHE A 61 5.72 0.91 10.48
C PHE A 61 6.06 2.04 11.48
N GLU A 62 5.34 3.17 11.43
CA GLU A 62 5.47 4.24 12.44
C GLU A 62 4.85 3.82 13.77
N ILE A 63 3.72 3.10 13.72
CA ILE A 63 3.10 2.51 14.92
C ILE A 63 4.04 1.48 15.56
N CYS A 64 4.71 0.65 14.75
CA CYS A 64 5.75 -0.26 15.27
C CYS A 64 6.88 0.50 15.97
N THR A 65 7.28 1.64 15.43
CA THR A 65 8.28 2.51 16.07
C THR A 65 7.77 3.07 17.41
N LEU A 66 6.52 3.49 17.46
CA LEU A 66 5.86 3.94 18.69
C LEU A 66 5.84 2.82 19.75
N LEU A 67 5.45 1.60 19.35
CA LEU A 67 5.46 0.42 20.23
C LEU A 67 6.87 0.09 20.73
N ASN A 68 7.86 0.08 19.84
CA ASN A 68 9.26 -0.15 20.21
C ASN A 68 9.82 0.92 21.16
N SER A 69 9.24 2.12 21.15
CA SER A 69 9.59 3.20 22.08
C SER A 69 8.94 3.07 23.46
N GLY A 70 8.17 2.01 23.71
CA GLY A 70 7.54 1.70 24.99
C GLY A 70 6.07 2.15 25.12
N ALA A 71 5.34 2.29 24.01
CA ALA A 71 3.90 2.47 24.05
C ALA A 71 3.21 1.20 24.61
N THR A 72 2.14 1.40 25.35
CA THR A 72 1.31 0.32 25.87
C THR A 72 0.31 -0.11 24.82
N GLN A 73 0.34 -1.38 24.45
CA GLN A 73 -0.62 -1.99 23.54
C GLN A 73 -1.72 -2.69 24.32
N VAL A 74 -2.96 -2.49 23.91
CA VAL A 74 -4.15 -3.12 24.48
C VAL A 74 -4.96 -3.77 23.36
N TRP A 75 -5.50 -4.96 23.63
CA TRP A 75 -6.40 -5.66 22.72
C TRP A 75 -7.86 -5.36 23.08
N ASP A 76 -8.61 -4.82 22.13
CA ASP A 76 -10.06 -4.69 22.24
C ASP A 76 -10.72 -5.97 21.74
N ALA A 77 -11.11 -6.83 22.69
CA ALA A 77 -11.70 -8.13 22.37
C ALA A 77 -13.07 -8.04 21.67
N PRO A 78 -13.97 -7.09 21.99
CA PRO A 78 -15.24 -6.94 21.29
C PRO A 78 -15.10 -6.57 19.80
N GLN A 79 -14.05 -5.85 19.42
CA GLN A 79 -13.82 -5.41 18.02
C GLN A 79 -12.73 -6.19 17.33
N ASP A 80 -12.00 -7.05 18.02
CA ASP A 80 -10.88 -7.84 17.51
C ASP A 80 -9.76 -7.01 16.88
N VAL A 81 -9.44 -5.87 17.51
CA VAL A 81 -8.38 -4.96 17.06
C VAL A 81 -7.54 -4.45 18.22
N PRO A 82 -6.27 -4.07 18.01
CA PRO A 82 -5.46 -3.41 18.98
C PRO A 82 -5.65 -1.88 18.97
N TYR A 83 -5.40 -1.27 20.11
CA TYR A 83 -5.02 0.13 20.21
C TYR A 83 -3.75 0.27 21.06
N ALA A 84 -3.06 1.38 20.93
CA ALA A 84 -1.89 1.66 21.76
C ALA A 84 -1.86 3.12 22.19
N TYR A 85 -1.14 3.38 23.28
CA TYR A 85 -0.97 4.74 23.77
C TYR A 85 0.38 4.93 24.45
N LYS A 86 0.89 6.16 24.35
CA LYS A 86 2.10 6.62 25.05
C LYS A 86 1.95 8.10 25.42
N GLY A 87 1.93 8.39 26.73
CA GLY A 87 1.59 9.74 27.19
C GLY A 87 0.20 10.15 26.70
N SER A 88 0.09 11.27 26.01
CA SER A 88 -1.17 11.74 25.41
C SER A 88 -1.44 11.22 24.01
N GLU A 89 -0.50 10.55 23.38
CA GLU A 89 -0.70 9.98 22.04
C GLU A 89 -1.41 8.64 22.12
N TRP A 90 -2.51 8.48 21.36
CA TRP A 90 -3.32 7.27 21.26
C TRP A 90 -3.51 6.90 19.80
N VAL A 91 -3.46 5.61 19.48
CA VAL A 91 -3.64 5.10 18.11
C VAL A 91 -4.50 3.85 18.10
N GLY A 92 -5.54 3.83 17.26
CA GLY A 92 -6.29 2.64 16.89
C GLY A 92 -5.82 2.14 15.53
N TYR A 93 -5.53 0.84 15.43
CA TYR A 93 -4.90 0.28 14.23
C TYR A 93 -5.20 -1.21 14.06
N ASP A 94 -4.71 -1.80 12.99
CA ASP A 94 -4.71 -3.24 12.76
C ASP A 94 -3.29 -3.82 12.88
N ASN A 95 -3.19 -5.07 13.32
CA ASN A 95 -1.95 -5.84 13.35
C ASN A 95 -2.15 -7.21 12.68
N ILE A 96 -1.10 -8.05 12.67
CA ILE A 96 -1.15 -9.40 12.09
C ILE A 96 -2.31 -10.23 12.67
N LYS A 97 -2.57 -10.12 13.99
CA LYS A 97 -3.65 -10.87 14.64
C LYS A 97 -5.02 -10.43 14.15
N SER A 98 -5.29 -9.12 14.11
CA SER A 98 -6.58 -8.60 13.63
C SER A 98 -6.78 -8.86 12.14
N PHE A 99 -5.72 -8.80 11.32
CA PHE A 99 -5.77 -9.18 9.91
C PHE A 99 -6.18 -10.63 9.72
N ASN A 100 -5.60 -11.57 10.47
CA ASN A 100 -5.99 -12.98 10.38
C ASN A 100 -7.48 -13.18 10.72
N ILE A 101 -7.97 -12.55 11.80
CA ILE A 101 -9.38 -12.65 12.20
C ILE A 101 -10.30 -12.08 11.09
N LYS A 102 -9.96 -10.93 10.53
CA LYS A 102 -10.73 -10.29 9.46
C LYS A 102 -10.70 -11.12 8.18
N VAL A 103 -9.58 -11.76 7.84
CA VAL A 103 -9.47 -12.67 6.68
C VAL A 103 -10.34 -13.90 6.86
N ASP A 104 -10.32 -14.51 8.03
CA ASP A 104 -11.18 -15.67 8.31
C ASP A 104 -12.66 -15.30 8.24
N TRP A 105 -13.03 -14.14 8.76
CA TRP A 105 -14.38 -13.61 8.66
C TRP A 105 -14.78 -13.33 7.20
N LEU A 106 -13.92 -12.72 6.40
CA LEU A 106 -14.13 -12.47 4.98
C LEU A 106 -14.43 -13.76 4.23
N LYS A 107 -13.58 -14.78 4.43
CA LYS A 107 -13.73 -16.11 3.80
C LYS A 107 -15.03 -16.79 4.22
N LYS A 108 -15.34 -16.78 5.52
CA LYS A 108 -16.57 -17.37 6.08
C LYS A 108 -17.84 -16.75 5.49
N ASN A 109 -17.81 -15.48 5.14
CA ASN A 109 -18.96 -14.78 4.55
C ASN A 109 -18.99 -14.79 3.02
N ASN A 110 -18.00 -15.42 2.35
CA ASN A 110 -17.87 -15.52 0.90
C ASN A 110 -17.81 -14.14 0.21
N PHE A 111 -17.13 -13.17 0.82
CA PHE A 111 -16.88 -11.88 0.16
C PHE A 111 -15.86 -12.04 -0.97
N GLY A 112 -15.88 -11.12 -1.94
CA GLY A 112 -15.12 -11.20 -3.18
C GLY A 112 -13.61 -11.08 -3.01
N GLY A 113 -13.15 -10.58 -1.87
CA GLY A 113 -11.72 -10.45 -1.61
C GLY A 113 -11.38 -9.30 -0.68
N ALA A 114 -10.13 -8.89 -0.72
CA ALA A 114 -9.60 -7.81 0.10
C ALA A 114 -8.97 -6.69 -0.75
N MET A 115 -9.10 -5.47 -0.28
CA MET A 115 -8.42 -4.28 -0.77
C MET A 115 -7.53 -3.73 0.34
N VAL A 116 -6.33 -3.32 0.02
CA VAL A 116 -5.40 -2.71 0.98
C VAL A 116 -5.25 -1.23 0.69
N TRP A 117 -5.31 -0.42 1.73
CA TRP A 117 -4.94 0.99 1.69
C TRP A 117 -3.98 1.28 2.85
N THR A 118 -2.69 1.55 2.58
CA THR A 118 -2.01 1.49 1.29
C THR A 118 -0.73 0.66 1.42
N ILE A 119 -0.19 0.23 0.28
CA ILE A 119 0.98 -0.67 0.23
C ILE A 119 2.24 -0.04 0.86
N ASP A 120 2.39 1.26 0.72
CA ASP A 120 3.52 2.05 1.22
C ASP A 120 3.48 2.29 2.75
N MET A 121 2.34 2.07 3.39
CA MET A 121 2.18 2.25 4.83
C MET A 121 2.45 0.96 5.63
N ASP A 122 2.58 -0.20 4.98
CA ASP A 122 3.07 -1.41 5.64
C ASP A 122 4.61 -1.36 5.80
N ASP A 123 5.20 -2.18 6.66
CA ASP A 123 6.67 -2.24 6.82
C ASP A 123 7.34 -2.91 5.61
N TYR A 124 7.55 -2.15 4.55
CA TYR A 124 8.15 -2.62 3.30
C TYR A 124 9.60 -3.09 3.47
N THR A 125 10.31 -2.59 4.46
CA THR A 125 11.70 -3.02 4.75
C THR A 125 11.76 -4.24 5.66
N GLY A 126 10.77 -4.42 6.54
CA GLY A 126 10.75 -5.40 7.61
C GLY A 126 11.62 -5.02 8.80
N THR A 127 12.15 -3.80 8.83
CA THR A 127 13.12 -3.35 9.85
C THR A 127 12.47 -2.62 11.02
N PHE A 128 11.32 -2.01 10.81
CA PHE A 128 10.60 -1.25 11.84
C PHE A 128 9.84 -2.17 12.80
N CYS A 129 9.02 -3.05 12.25
CA CYS A 129 8.19 -3.99 13.02
C CYS A 129 8.96 -5.25 13.44
N LYS A 130 10.02 -5.60 12.71
CA LYS A 130 10.78 -6.86 12.86
C LYS A 130 9.93 -8.12 12.63
N GLU A 131 8.91 -8.00 11.81
CA GLU A 131 7.95 -9.04 11.46
C GLU A 131 8.13 -9.54 10.00
N GLY A 132 9.24 -9.15 9.35
CA GLY A 132 9.50 -9.40 7.92
C GLY A 132 8.97 -8.28 7.03
N LYS A 133 9.24 -8.39 5.73
CA LYS A 133 8.79 -7.39 4.75
C LYS A 133 7.29 -7.50 4.50
N TYR A 134 6.63 -6.35 4.47
CA TYR A 134 5.18 -6.25 4.24
C TYR A 134 4.37 -7.21 5.14
N PRO A 135 4.50 -7.13 6.49
CA PRO A 135 3.94 -8.14 7.37
C PRO A 135 2.42 -8.25 7.27
N LEU A 136 1.70 -7.13 7.15
CA LEU A 136 0.25 -7.12 7.02
C LEU A 136 -0.20 -7.65 5.66
N ILE A 137 0.41 -7.18 4.58
CA ILE A 137 0.12 -7.63 3.21
C ILE A 137 0.48 -9.10 3.03
N THR A 138 1.60 -9.55 3.59
CA THR A 138 2.01 -10.96 3.59
C THR A 138 1.00 -11.83 4.34
N THR A 139 0.50 -11.36 5.47
CA THR A 139 -0.56 -12.04 6.23
C THR A 139 -1.83 -12.18 5.41
N LEU A 140 -2.25 -11.11 4.76
CA LEU A 140 -3.41 -11.10 3.88
C LEU A 140 -3.26 -12.07 2.70
N LYS A 141 -2.11 -12.02 2.01
CA LYS A 141 -1.76 -12.94 0.92
C LYS A 141 -1.86 -14.41 1.36
N ASN A 142 -1.24 -14.74 2.48
CA ASN A 142 -1.20 -16.09 3.01
C ASN A 142 -2.59 -16.57 3.45
N GLY A 143 -3.33 -15.71 4.17
CA GLY A 143 -4.68 -16.01 4.65
C GLY A 143 -5.69 -16.22 3.52
N LEU A 144 -5.54 -15.51 2.41
CA LEU A 144 -6.36 -15.70 1.20
C LEU A 144 -5.88 -16.88 0.33
N GLY A 145 -4.76 -17.52 0.66
CA GLY A 145 -4.22 -18.65 -0.10
C GLY A 145 -3.70 -18.26 -1.48
N LEU A 146 -3.29 -17.00 -1.66
CA LEU A 146 -2.74 -16.52 -2.92
C LEU A 146 -1.31 -17.06 -3.08
N LYS A 147 -1.15 -17.99 -4.03
CA LYS A 147 0.16 -18.53 -4.39
C LYS A 147 0.79 -17.67 -5.49
N ASN A 148 2.11 -17.46 -5.40
CA ASN A 148 2.88 -16.74 -6.41
C ASN A 148 3.36 -17.64 -7.55
N ASP A 149 2.79 -18.84 -7.70
CA ASP A 149 3.37 -19.86 -8.57
C ASP A 149 3.12 -19.64 -10.05
N ASN A 150 2.33 -18.63 -10.42
CA ASN A 150 2.14 -18.27 -11.84
C ASN A 150 1.87 -16.77 -11.95
N CYS A 151 2.81 -16.00 -12.47
CA CYS A 151 2.45 -14.83 -13.26
C CYS A 151 1.69 -15.35 -14.49
N VAL A 152 0.40 -15.59 -14.37
CA VAL A 152 -0.45 -15.74 -15.54
C VAL A 152 -0.57 -14.34 -16.13
N PRO A 153 -0.14 -14.09 -17.35
CA PRO A 153 -0.41 -12.82 -18.02
C PRO A 153 -1.92 -12.62 -17.95
N SER A 154 -2.35 -11.51 -17.39
CA SER A 154 -3.76 -11.14 -17.43
C SER A 154 -4.17 -11.13 -18.90
N ALA A 155 -5.11 -11.98 -19.29
CA ALA A 155 -5.67 -11.93 -20.61
C ALA A 155 -6.44 -10.61 -20.73
N HIS A 156 -5.72 -9.57 -21.17
CA HIS A 156 -6.39 -8.39 -21.68
C HIS A 156 -7.20 -8.80 -22.90
N PRO A 157 -8.45 -8.36 -23.04
CA PRO A 157 -9.17 -8.58 -24.28
C PRO A 157 -8.33 -8.06 -25.43
N SER A 158 -7.92 -8.97 -26.30
CA SER A 158 -7.03 -8.72 -27.41
C SER A 158 -7.60 -7.66 -28.36
N LEU A 159 -6.95 -6.50 -28.42
CA LEU A 159 -6.93 -5.72 -29.65
C LEU A 159 -6.14 -6.50 -30.71
N PRO A 160 -6.50 -6.42 -31.99
CA PRO A 160 -5.95 -7.29 -33.03
C PRO A 160 -4.43 -7.17 -33.16
N SER A 161 -3.83 -8.31 -33.21
CA SER A 161 -2.42 -8.64 -33.23
C SER A 161 -1.52 -7.76 -34.10
N THR A 162 -0.51 -7.21 -33.43
CA THR A 162 0.84 -7.26 -34.00
C THR A 162 1.70 -8.04 -32.99
N THR A 163 2.34 -9.07 -33.47
CA THR A 163 3.15 -10.04 -32.73
C THR A 163 4.22 -9.36 -31.88
N VAL A 164 4.05 -9.42 -30.57
CA VAL A 164 5.12 -9.17 -29.59
C VAL A 164 5.25 -10.45 -28.76
N THR A 165 6.39 -11.09 -28.88
CA THR A 165 6.77 -12.29 -28.14
C THR A 165 7.01 -11.88 -26.68
N GLU A 166 6.14 -12.34 -25.78
CA GLU A 166 6.29 -12.12 -24.34
C GLU A 166 7.41 -12.99 -23.79
N ALA A 167 8.30 -12.37 -23.00
CA ALA A 167 9.33 -13.07 -22.26
C ALA A 167 8.78 -13.53 -20.90
N PRO A 168 9.12 -14.77 -20.47
CA PRO A 168 8.64 -15.29 -19.20
C PRO A 168 9.36 -14.65 -18.00
N CYS A 169 8.64 -14.42 -16.92
CA CYS A 169 9.19 -14.07 -15.62
C CYS A 169 10.06 -15.20 -15.09
N THR A 170 11.36 -15.15 -15.30
CA THR A 170 12.32 -16.04 -14.66
C THR A 170 13.11 -15.28 -13.62
N THR A 171 13.15 -15.83 -12.42
CA THR A 171 14.10 -15.50 -11.37
C THR A 171 15.51 -15.83 -11.81
N HIS A 172 16.43 -14.90 -11.56
CA HIS A 172 17.89 -15.05 -11.55
C HIS A 172 18.64 -15.37 -12.83
N GLY A 173 19.57 -14.47 -13.05
CA GLY A 173 20.87 -14.81 -13.61
C GLY A 173 21.14 -14.23 -14.98
N THR A 174 22.00 -13.23 -14.92
CA THR A 174 23.06 -12.93 -15.92
C THR A 174 22.75 -13.05 -17.40
N GLU A 175 22.90 -11.86 -17.98
CA GLU A 175 23.47 -11.62 -19.31
C GLU A 175 22.69 -11.97 -20.57
N SER A 176 22.66 -10.93 -21.32
CA SER A 176 22.96 -10.78 -22.76
C SER A 176 21.82 -10.55 -23.70
N SER A 177 21.84 -9.29 -24.09
CA SER A 177 21.68 -8.80 -25.49
C SER A 177 20.55 -9.39 -26.35
N ASN A 178 19.67 -8.56 -26.71
CA ASN A 178 19.57 -7.95 -28.04
C ASN A 178 18.14 -7.71 -28.52
N SER A 179 17.97 -6.52 -28.98
CA SER A 179 17.18 -6.11 -30.13
C SER A 179 15.67 -6.05 -30.02
N GLY A 180 15.22 -4.83 -29.95
CA GLY A 180 13.94 -4.49 -30.53
C GLY A 180 13.39 -3.12 -30.16
N SER A 181 13.76 -2.13 -30.93
CA SER A 181 13.05 -0.86 -31.13
C SER A 181 13.11 0.20 -30.01
N GLY A 182 14.10 1.09 -30.16
CA GLY A 182 13.92 2.53 -30.00
C GLY A 182 13.62 3.08 -28.61
N VAL A 183 13.99 2.43 -27.49
CA VAL A 183 14.16 3.13 -26.25
C VAL A 183 15.61 3.58 -26.19
N SER A 184 15.81 4.86 -26.52
CA SER A 184 17.10 5.50 -26.47
C SER A 184 17.76 5.28 -25.11
N ASN A 185 19.08 5.15 -25.06
CA ASN A 185 19.92 5.23 -23.86
C ASN A 185 19.83 6.64 -23.23
N PHE A 186 18.62 7.17 -23.06
CA PHE A 186 18.37 8.52 -22.58
C PHE A 186 18.97 8.73 -21.19
N CYS A 187 18.90 7.71 -20.36
CA CYS A 187 19.38 7.75 -18.97
C CYS A 187 20.87 7.42 -18.81
N ALA A 188 21.56 7.03 -19.89
CA ALA A 188 22.98 6.74 -19.81
C ALA A 188 23.75 7.98 -19.36
N GLY A 189 24.44 7.88 -18.21
CA GLY A 189 25.20 8.98 -17.61
C GLY A 189 24.36 10.02 -16.87
N LYS A 190 23.07 9.82 -16.69
CA LYS A 190 22.20 10.65 -15.86
C LYS A 190 22.04 10.06 -14.45
N ALA A 191 21.83 10.92 -13.47
CA ALA A 191 21.44 10.50 -12.14
C ALA A 191 20.04 9.83 -12.14
N SER A 192 19.78 8.97 -11.19
CA SER A 192 18.42 8.42 -10.98
C SER A 192 17.45 9.57 -10.70
N GLY A 193 16.28 9.55 -11.38
CA GLY A 193 15.28 10.60 -11.26
C GLY A 193 14.34 10.64 -12.47
N LEU A 194 13.37 11.57 -12.43
CA LEU A 194 12.38 11.76 -13.46
C LEU A 194 12.78 12.91 -14.40
N TYR A 195 12.66 12.70 -15.69
CA TYR A 195 13.07 13.65 -16.73
C TYR A 195 11.97 13.78 -17.79
N ALA A 196 11.69 15.01 -18.21
CA ALA A 196 10.71 15.24 -19.27
C ALA A 196 11.14 14.55 -20.58
N ASP A 197 10.17 13.99 -21.29
CA ASP A 197 10.36 13.54 -22.68
C ASP A 197 10.39 14.77 -23.60
N PRO A 198 11.50 15.02 -24.32
CA PRO A 198 11.61 16.19 -25.19
C PRO A 198 10.67 16.16 -26.39
N THR A 199 10.11 15.00 -26.71
CA THR A 199 9.25 14.78 -27.86
C THR A 199 7.76 14.73 -27.52
N ASN A 200 7.42 14.42 -26.26
CA ASN A 200 6.03 14.30 -25.83
C ASN A 200 5.82 14.85 -24.41
N LYS A 201 5.12 15.96 -24.31
CA LYS A 201 4.82 16.63 -23.03
C LYS A 201 4.03 15.76 -22.03
N SER A 202 3.29 14.77 -22.52
CA SER A 202 2.53 13.84 -21.68
C SER A 202 3.32 12.57 -21.33
N SER A 203 4.62 12.53 -21.64
CA SER A 203 5.52 11.41 -21.30
C SER A 203 6.74 11.93 -20.56
N PHE A 204 7.37 11.03 -19.81
CA PHE A 204 8.60 11.33 -19.08
C PHE A 204 9.46 10.06 -18.99
N TYR A 205 10.75 10.25 -18.73
CA TYR A 205 11.69 9.17 -18.51
C TYR A 205 11.99 9.03 -17.02
N ASN A 206 11.84 7.83 -16.52
CA ASN A 206 12.28 7.44 -15.19
C ASN A 206 13.64 6.75 -15.32
N CYS A 207 14.68 7.41 -14.83
CA CYS A 207 16.04 6.90 -14.85
C CYS A 207 16.37 6.21 -13.53
N VAL A 208 16.73 4.94 -13.58
CA VAL A 208 17.14 4.17 -12.42
C VAL A 208 18.45 3.47 -12.73
N ASN A 209 19.54 3.87 -12.06
CA ASN A 209 20.87 3.29 -12.25
C ASN A 209 21.36 3.28 -13.73
N GLY A 210 20.98 4.29 -14.51
CA GLY A 210 21.35 4.41 -15.93
C GLY A 210 20.40 3.68 -16.88
N GLU A 211 19.44 2.93 -16.38
CA GLU A 211 18.36 2.33 -17.19
C GLU A 211 17.25 3.34 -17.46
N THR A 212 16.65 3.26 -18.65
CA THR A 212 15.61 4.19 -19.12
C THR A 212 14.26 3.50 -19.14
N PHE A 213 13.31 4.02 -18.35
CA PHE A 213 11.91 3.63 -18.37
C PHE A 213 11.08 4.81 -18.91
N GLN A 214 10.38 4.62 -20.01
CA GLN A 214 9.46 5.64 -20.52
C GLN A 214 8.09 5.44 -19.93
N GLU A 215 7.56 6.48 -19.30
CA GLU A 215 6.26 6.50 -18.65
C GLU A 215 5.40 7.62 -19.22
N SER A 216 4.08 7.53 -19.07
CA SER A 216 3.14 8.53 -19.55
C SER A 216 2.26 9.05 -18.43
N CYS A 217 1.99 10.34 -18.45
CA CYS A 217 0.98 10.95 -17.59
C CYS A 217 -0.41 10.45 -17.95
N GLN A 218 -1.32 10.49 -16.99
CA GLN A 218 -2.73 10.20 -17.23
C GLN A 218 -3.31 11.16 -18.28
N SER A 219 -4.37 10.71 -18.95
CA SER A 219 -5.01 11.50 -20.02
C SER A 219 -5.34 12.92 -19.55
N GLY A 220 -4.89 13.91 -20.30
CA GLY A 220 -5.11 15.34 -20.01
C GLY A 220 -4.02 15.99 -19.16
N LEU A 221 -3.05 15.23 -18.64
CA LEU A 221 -1.93 15.77 -17.86
C LEU A 221 -0.65 15.85 -18.69
N VAL A 222 0.23 16.77 -18.29
CA VAL A 222 1.59 16.95 -18.84
C VAL A 222 2.60 16.79 -17.71
N PHE A 223 3.82 16.35 -18.06
CA PHE A 223 4.89 16.24 -17.09
C PHE A 223 5.49 17.63 -16.79
N ASP A 224 5.39 18.05 -15.55
CA ASP A 224 5.91 19.31 -15.03
C ASP A 224 7.26 19.08 -14.34
N THR A 225 8.30 19.66 -14.90
CA THR A 225 9.67 19.51 -14.37
C THR A 225 9.89 20.27 -13.06
N SER A 226 9.04 21.23 -12.73
CA SER A 226 9.17 22.00 -11.47
C SER A 226 8.81 21.16 -10.24
N CYS A 227 7.85 20.25 -10.36
CA CYS A 227 7.47 19.30 -9.30
C CYS A 227 7.96 17.88 -9.57
N SER A 228 8.53 17.59 -10.74
CA SER A 228 8.82 16.23 -11.22
C SER A 228 7.57 15.32 -11.15
N CYS A 229 6.43 15.86 -11.52
CA CYS A 229 5.15 15.19 -11.44
C CYS A 229 4.27 15.47 -12.68
N CYS A 230 3.20 14.66 -12.86
CA CYS A 230 2.18 14.95 -13.87
C CYS A 230 1.19 16.00 -13.32
N ASN A 231 0.98 17.08 -14.06
CA ASN A 231 0.15 18.22 -13.66
C ASN A 231 -0.73 18.69 -14.82
N TRP A 232 -1.72 19.52 -14.55
CA TRP A 232 -2.53 20.15 -15.58
C TRP A 232 -1.69 21.13 -16.39
N PRO A 233 -1.91 21.20 -17.75
CA PRO A 233 -1.15 22.09 -18.62
C PRO A 233 -1.42 23.56 -18.34
#